data_c46fd49955761b6fafc1e947c90da9ab
#
_entry.id   c46fd49955761b6fafc1e947c90da9ab
#
_cell.length_a   1.000
_cell.length_b   1.000
_cell.length_c   1.000
_cell.angle_alpha   90.00
_cell.angle_beta   90.00
_cell.angle_gamma   90.00
#
_symmetry.space_group_name_H-M   'P 1'
#
loop_
_entity.id
_entity.type
_entity.pdbx_description
1 polymer ?
#
loop_
_entity_poly.entity_id
_entity_poly.type
_entity_poly.pdbx_seq_one_letter_code
_entity_poly.pdbx_strand_id
1 'polypeptide(L)'
;MERIKKRWENEELIMIGREEAVADFHHKAEQVLSLNGEWNFLYLEAPEYAPEEFFTENYEDREWKKIPVPSCWQFYGYGQKHYTDLWYLFPINPPFVPSDNPTGIYRRSFH
;
A
#
# COMPACT_ATOMS: atom_id res chain seq x y z
N MET A 1 15.42 -5.50 26.22
CA MET A 1 14.36 -6.29 25.55
C MET A 1 14.51 -6.11 24.05
N GLU A 2 14.70 -7.19 23.32
CA GLU A 2 14.80 -7.13 21.86
C GLU A 2 13.44 -6.81 21.25
N ARG A 3 13.44 -5.90 20.28
CA ARG A 3 12.25 -5.60 19.50
C ARG A 3 11.95 -6.76 18.55
N ILE A 4 10.70 -7.25 18.55
CA ILE A 4 10.26 -8.28 17.61
C ILE A 4 10.16 -7.67 16.22
N LYS A 5 10.85 -8.28 15.24
CA LYS A 5 10.78 -7.86 13.85
C LYS A 5 9.42 -8.18 13.24
N LYS A 6 8.83 -7.20 12.57
CA LYS A 6 7.66 -7.41 11.72
C LYS A 6 8.10 -8.10 10.43
N ARG A 7 7.14 -8.63 9.66
CA ARG A 7 7.46 -9.33 8.40
C ARG A 7 8.27 -8.46 7.45
N TRP A 8 7.92 -7.20 7.34
CA TRP A 8 8.61 -6.25 6.45
C TRP A 8 9.95 -5.74 6.99
N GLU A 9 10.27 -6.09 8.22
CA GLU A 9 11.57 -5.80 8.85
C GLU A 9 12.51 -7.00 8.81
N ASN A 10 12.07 -8.11 8.23
CA ASN A 10 12.88 -9.33 8.12
C ASN A 10 13.59 -9.35 6.77
N GLU A 11 14.88 -9.12 6.80
CA GLU A 11 15.72 -9.05 5.60
C GLU A 11 15.88 -10.37 4.85
N GLU A 12 15.57 -11.50 5.49
CA GLU A 12 15.58 -12.81 4.84
C GLU A 12 14.26 -13.09 4.09
N LEU A 13 13.22 -12.36 4.42
CA LEU A 13 11.91 -12.53 3.83
C LEU A 13 11.75 -11.59 2.62
N ILE A 14 11.99 -12.10 1.43
CA ILE A 14 11.98 -11.31 0.21
C ILE A 14 10.57 -11.16 -0.34
N MET A 15 9.77 -12.22 -0.31
CA MET A 15 8.42 -12.20 -0.87
C MET A 15 7.51 -13.24 -0.22
N ILE A 16 6.21 -12.92 -0.20
CA ILE A 16 5.15 -13.87 0.15
C ILE A 16 4.04 -13.69 -0.88
N GLY A 17 3.61 -14.79 -1.51
CA GLY A 17 2.47 -14.77 -2.43
C GLY A 17 2.70 -13.98 -3.70
N ARG A 18 3.94 -13.77 -4.08
CA ARG A 18 4.31 -13.03 -5.28
C ARG A 18 4.76 -14.01 -6.37
N GLU A 19 4.34 -13.75 -7.58
CA GLU A 19 4.82 -14.47 -8.75
C GLU A 19 6.25 -14.06 -9.11
N GLU A 20 6.92 -14.87 -9.94
CA GLU A 20 8.24 -14.55 -10.42
C GLU A 20 8.24 -13.19 -11.14
N ALA A 21 9.25 -12.38 -10.86
CA ALA A 21 9.36 -11.06 -11.46
C ALA A 21 9.73 -11.19 -12.95
N VAL A 22 8.97 -10.52 -13.80
CA VAL A 22 9.24 -10.43 -15.23
C VAL A 22 9.42 -8.96 -15.62
N ALA A 23 10.42 -8.72 -16.48
CA ALA A 23 10.70 -7.38 -16.97
C ALA A 23 9.88 -7.00 -18.19
N ASP A 24 9.22 -7.96 -18.78
CA ASP A 24 8.46 -7.79 -20.00
C ASP A 24 6.98 -8.10 -19.78
N PHE A 25 6.15 -7.45 -20.59
CA PHE A 25 4.74 -7.43 -20.41
C PHE A 25 4.07 -7.64 -21.77
N HIS A 26 3.53 -8.82 -21.96
CA HIS A 26 2.91 -9.20 -23.22
C HIS A 26 1.41 -9.01 -23.21
N HIS A 27 0.92 -8.13 -24.06
CA HIS A 27 -0.49 -8.03 -24.34
C HIS A 27 -0.91 -9.04 -25.37
N LYS A 28 -1.55 -10.10 -24.93
CA LYS A 28 -2.35 -10.97 -25.81
C LYS A 28 -3.81 -10.95 -25.32
N ALA A 29 -4.32 -9.75 -25.02
CA ALA A 29 -5.64 -9.68 -24.43
C ALA A 29 -6.68 -9.42 -25.48
N GLU A 30 -7.56 -10.41 -25.71
CA GLU A 30 -8.82 -10.19 -26.39
C GLU A 30 -9.76 -9.34 -25.54
N GLN A 31 -9.54 -9.32 -24.22
CA GLN A 31 -10.31 -8.53 -23.27
C GLN A 31 -9.37 -7.78 -22.32
N VAL A 32 -9.63 -6.50 -22.13
CA VAL A 32 -8.89 -5.64 -21.20
C VAL A 32 -9.88 -4.99 -20.24
N LEU A 33 -9.64 -5.14 -18.95
CA LEU A 33 -10.37 -4.43 -17.91
C LEU A 33 -9.47 -3.35 -17.31
N SER A 34 -9.87 -2.08 -17.48
CA SER A 34 -9.15 -0.98 -16.83
C SER A 34 -9.51 -0.90 -15.36
N LEU A 35 -8.49 -0.83 -14.52
CA LEU A 35 -8.66 -0.58 -13.08
C LEU A 35 -8.54 0.91 -12.74
N ASN A 36 -8.42 1.79 -13.73
CA ASN A 36 -8.49 3.24 -13.53
C ASN A 36 -9.90 3.64 -13.10
N GLY A 37 -9.99 4.64 -12.24
CA GLY A 37 -11.28 5.16 -11.79
C GLY A 37 -11.28 5.43 -10.30
N GLU A 38 -12.46 5.53 -9.71
CA GLU A 38 -12.59 5.75 -8.28
C GLU A 38 -12.49 4.44 -7.49
N TRP A 39 -11.65 4.48 -6.45
CA TRP A 39 -11.46 3.36 -5.54
C TRP A 39 -11.86 3.75 -4.13
N ASN A 40 -12.31 2.80 -3.34
CA ASN A 40 -12.45 2.99 -1.91
C ASN A 40 -11.05 3.07 -1.28
N PHE A 41 -10.87 4.05 -0.40
CA PHE A 41 -9.56 4.37 0.17
C PHE A 41 -9.64 4.59 1.67
N LEU A 42 -8.71 3.97 2.40
CA LEU A 42 -8.52 4.19 3.83
C LEU A 42 -7.07 4.56 4.10
N TYR A 43 -6.87 5.74 4.69
CA TYR A 43 -5.56 6.21 5.12
C TYR A 43 -5.30 5.82 6.57
N LEU A 44 -4.12 5.30 6.85
CA LEU A 44 -3.67 4.89 8.17
C LEU A 44 -2.31 5.49 8.48
N GLU A 45 -2.05 5.76 9.74
CA GLU A 45 -0.75 6.27 10.19
C GLU A 45 0.33 5.19 10.19
N ALA A 46 -0.06 3.93 10.27
CA ALA A 46 0.85 2.79 10.21
C ALA A 46 0.10 1.53 9.77
N PRO A 47 0.80 0.55 9.15
CA PRO A 47 0.14 -0.66 8.66
C PRO A 47 -0.45 -1.52 9.76
N GLU A 48 0.02 -1.41 11.00
CA GLU A 48 -0.54 -2.15 12.14
C GLU A 48 -2.00 -1.80 12.43
N TYR A 49 -2.44 -0.62 12.01
CA TYR A 49 -3.81 -0.16 12.22
C TYR A 49 -4.78 -0.65 11.14
N ALA A 50 -4.29 -1.43 10.16
CA ALA A 50 -5.16 -1.98 9.14
C ALA A 50 -6.24 -2.86 9.77
N PRO A 51 -7.52 -2.69 9.38
CA PRO A 51 -8.57 -3.57 9.85
C PRO A 51 -8.26 -5.02 9.48
N GLU A 52 -8.58 -5.94 10.38
CA GLU A 52 -8.50 -7.36 10.05
C GLU A 52 -9.50 -7.67 8.93
N GLU A 53 -9.16 -8.60 8.06
CA GLU A 53 -10.02 -9.07 6.97
C GLU A 53 -10.40 -8.00 5.94
N PHE A 54 -9.71 -6.85 5.88
CA PHE A 54 -9.98 -5.83 4.86
C PHE A 54 -9.87 -6.38 3.43
N PHE A 55 -9.13 -7.46 3.26
CA PHE A 55 -8.90 -8.12 1.97
C PHE A 55 -10.01 -9.09 1.57
N THR A 56 -10.99 -9.32 2.43
CA THR A 56 -12.10 -10.24 2.14
C THR A 56 -13.19 -9.56 1.31
N GLU A 57 -13.90 -10.34 0.50
CA GLU A 57 -14.98 -9.82 -0.33
C GLU A 57 -16.13 -9.24 0.48
N ASN A 58 -16.37 -9.80 1.67
CA ASN A 58 -17.50 -9.43 2.53
C ASN A 58 -17.20 -8.24 3.45
N TYR A 59 -15.98 -7.69 3.39
CA TYR A 59 -15.61 -6.58 4.27
C TYR A 59 -16.43 -5.33 3.94
N GLU A 60 -16.97 -4.69 4.97
CA GLU A 60 -17.78 -3.47 4.83
C GLU A 60 -16.89 -2.24 4.76
N ASP A 61 -16.81 -1.65 3.59
CA ASP A 61 -15.99 -0.46 3.33
C ASP A 61 -16.82 0.78 2.93
N ARG A 62 -18.11 0.79 3.24
CA ARG A 62 -19.03 1.87 2.85
C ARG A 62 -18.62 3.24 3.38
N GLU A 63 -17.99 3.28 4.54
CA GLU A 63 -17.55 4.52 5.17
C GLU A 63 -16.19 5.00 4.67
N TRP A 64 -15.50 4.19 3.87
CA TRP A 64 -14.25 4.60 3.27
C TRP A 64 -14.48 5.71 2.24
N LYS A 65 -13.51 6.59 2.13
CA LYS A 65 -13.55 7.66 1.15
C LYS A 65 -13.17 7.15 -0.22
N LYS A 66 -13.48 7.94 -1.25
CA LYS A 66 -13.12 7.64 -2.63
C LYS A 66 -11.88 8.43 -3.02
N ILE A 67 -11.03 7.81 -3.83
CA ILE A 67 -9.86 8.45 -4.41
C ILE A 67 -9.74 8.02 -5.87
N PRO A 68 -9.38 8.93 -6.79
CA PRO A 68 -9.15 8.52 -8.16
C PRO A 68 -7.83 7.76 -8.30
N VAL A 69 -7.83 6.79 -9.20
CA VAL A 69 -6.64 5.99 -9.54
C VAL A 69 -6.47 6.04 -11.06
N PRO A 70 -5.28 6.35 -11.58
CA PRO A 70 -4.04 6.61 -10.85
C PRO A 70 -3.98 8.01 -10.22
N SER A 71 -3.35 8.10 -9.06
CA SER A 71 -3.09 9.39 -8.40
C SER A 71 -2.11 9.19 -7.24
N CYS A 72 -1.75 10.29 -6.58
CA CYS A 72 -1.01 10.26 -5.33
C CYS A 72 -1.91 10.79 -4.22
N TRP A 73 -2.03 10.07 -3.12
CA TRP A 73 -2.94 10.47 -2.05
C TRP A 73 -2.59 11.80 -1.40
N GLN A 74 -1.32 12.22 -1.43
CA GLN A 74 -0.88 13.50 -0.89
C GLN A 74 -1.58 14.70 -1.55
N PHE A 75 -1.96 14.57 -2.83
CA PHE A 75 -2.69 15.59 -3.55
C PHE A 75 -4.16 15.71 -3.12
N TYR A 76 -4.65 14.73 -2.38
CA TYR A 76 -6.03 14.69 -1.89
C TYR A 76 -6.13 14.92 -0.37
N GLY A 77 -5.06 15.46 0.23
CA GLY A 77 -5.06 15.86 1.63
C GLY A 77 -4.63 14.76 2.60
N TYR A 78 -4.12 13.66 2.11
CA TYR A 78 -3.64 12.56 2.94
C TYR A 78 -2.12 12.62 3.08
N GLY A 79 -1.63 12.64 4.32
CA GLY A 79 -0.20 12.70 4.58
C GLY A 79 0.43 14.02 4.16
N GLN A 80 1.72 13.99 3.91
CA GLN A 80 2.51 15.16 3.54
C GLN A 80 3.27 14.90 2.25
N LYS A 81 3.44 15.96 1.46
CA LYS A 81 4.33 15.93 0.30
C LYS A 81 5.76 16.06 0.78
N HIS A 82 6.62 15.15 0.38
CA HIS A 82 8.02 15.11 0.80
C HIS A 82 8.95 15.19 -0.40
N TYR A 83 10.05 15.90 -0.22
CA TYR A 83 11.17 15.93 -1.15
C TYR A 83 12.35 15.21 -0.49
N THR A 84 12.78 14.09 -1.06
CA THR A 84 13.74 13.17 -0.41
C THR A 84 15.11 13.12 -1.07
N ASP A 85 15.37 13.94 -2.06
CA ASP A 85 16.65 13.93 -2.80
C ASP A 85 17.87 14.19 -1.92
N LEU A 86 17.72 15.04 -0.92
CA LEU A 86 18.82 15.52 -0.08
C LEU A 86 18.73 15.08 1.38
N TRP A 87 17.58 14.60 1.83
CA TRP A 87 17.31 14.35 3.23
C TRP A 87 16.56 13.06 3.44
N TYR A 88 16.91 12.34 4.51
CA TYR A 88 16.11 11.24 4.98
C TYR A 88 14.98 11.77 5.87
N LEU A 89 13.77 11.33 5.61
CA LEU A 89 12.58 11.77 6.35
C LEU A 89 12.46 11.12 7.72
N PHE A 90 13.14 10.00 7.91
CA PHE A 90 13.02 9.17 9.10
C PHE A 90 14.39 8.79 9.64
N PRO A 91 14.53 8.52 10.96
CA PRO A 91 15.72 7.91 11.50
C PRO A 91 16.05 6.59 10.82
N ILE A 92 17.31 6.39 10.49
CA ILE A 92 17.75 5.14 9.85
C ILE A 92 18.17 4.17 10.95
N ASN A 93 17.47 3.05 11.04
CA ASN A 93 17.75 1.98 12.00
C ASN A 93 17.40 0.62 11.40
N PRO A 94 18.16 0.14 10.39
CA PRO A 94 17.88 -1.14 9.75
C PRO A 94 17.93 -2.30 10.75
N PRO A 95 17.09 -3.33 10.60
CA PRO A 95 16.08 -3.48 9.55
C PRO A 95 14.70 -2.86 9.90
N PHE A 96 14.64 -2.11 10.98
CA PHE A 96 13.37 -1.58 11.50
C PHE A 96 12.90 -0.39 10.69
N VAL A 97 11.57 -0.28 10.53
CA VAL A 97 10.92 0.87 9.91
C VAL A 97 10.33 1.78 10.99
N PRO A 98 10.15 3.09 10.69
CA PRO A 98 9.55 4.00 11.65
C PRO A 98 8.15 3.59 12.06
N SER A 99 7.77 3.93 13.31
CA SER A 99 6.40 3.71 13.79
C SER A 99 5.39 4.57 13.03
N ASP A 100 5.78 5.79 12.67
CA ASP A 100 5.01 6.66 11.79
C ASP A 100 5.30 6.26 10.34
N ASN A 101 4.48 5.36 9.83
CA ASN A 101 4.64 4.77 8.50
C ASN A 101 3.30 4.87 7.75
N PRO A 102 3.02 6.03 7.11
CA PRO A 102 1.75 6.24 6.43
C PRO A 102 1.41 5.12 5.45
N THR A 103 0.19 4.67 5.52
CA THR A 103 -0.29 3.50 4.79
C THR A 103 -1.64 3.80 4.16
N GLY A 104 -1.81 3.41 2.91
CA GLY A 104 -3.09 3.52 2.21
C GLY A 104 -3.60 2.14 1.81
N ILE A 105 -4.88 1.91 2.04
CA ILE A 105 -5.56 0.71 1.56
C ILE A 105 -6.51 1.12 0.44
N TYR A 106 -6.40 0.45 -0.69
CA TYR A 106 -7.25 0.66 -1.87
C TYR A 106 -8.10 -0.58 -2.09
N ARG A 107 -9.40 -0.37 -2.23
CA ARG A 107 -10.33 -1.47 -2.54
C ARG A 107 -11.24 -1.08 -3.71
N ARG A 108 -11.39 -2.01 -4.63
CA ARG A 108 -12.32 -1.89 -5.75
C ARG A 108 -12.90 -3.25 -6.09
N SER A 109 -14.19 -3.29 -6.37
CA SER A 109 -14.85 -4.50 -6.88
C SER A 109 -15.01 -4.40 -8.39
N PHE A 110 -14.83 -5.51 -9.08
CA PHE A 110 -15.05 -5.62 -10.52
C PHE A 110 -15.57 -7.01 -10.87
N HIS A 111 -16.19 -7.11 -12.02
CA HIS A 111 -16.77 -8.37 -12.51
C HIS A 111 -16.16 -8.79 -13.84
#